data_47f33476944a4dd0b1e316e22a09c05e
#
_entry.id   47f33476944a4dd0b1e316e22a09c05e
#
_cell.length_a   1.000
_cell.length_b   1.000
_cell.length_c   1.000
_cell.angle_alpha   90.00
_cell.angle_beta   90.00
_cell.angle_gamma   90.00
#
_symmetry.space_group_name_H-M   'P 1'
#
loop_
_entity.id
_entity.type
_entity.pdbx_description
1 polymer ?
#
loop_
_entity_poly.entity_id
_entity_poly.type
_entity_poly.pdbx_seq_one_letter_code
_entity_poly.pdbx_strand_id
1 'polypeptide(L)'
;MESFTPRPLTPRADRHTVGFDVDIEGPTTPAYRTPVRNVSASGMLLKDAGVLQVGDVLSARLPRLGPIVCRVVRLRAGEAGVKFDRAIAVADLLAAA
;
A
#
# COMPACT_ATOMS: atom_id res chain seq x y z
N MET A 1 -8.72 -9.21 -37.59
CA MET A 1 -8.55 -9.29 -36.78
C MET A 1 -8.92 -8.85 -35.88
N GLU A 2 -9.20 -9.12 -35.24
CA GLU A 2 -9.57 -8.67 -34.35
C GLU A 2 -8.83 -8.04 -33.85
N SER A 3 -9.21 -7.38 -33.76
CA SER A 3 -8.51 -6.71 -33.12
C SER A 3 -8.49 -7.03 -31.87
N PHE A 4 -7.87 -7.78 -31.54
CA PHE A 4 -7.77 -8.13 -30.26
C PHE A 4 -7.10 -7.10 -29.51
N THR A 5 -7.71 -6.67 -28.50
CA THR A 5 -7.13 -5.68 -27.70
C THR A 5 -6.37 -6.33 -26.61
N PRO A 6 -5.14 -6.12 -26.56
CA PRO A 6 -4.39 -6.71 -25.51
C PRO A 6 -4.82 -6.15 -24.20
N ARG A 7 -5.29 -6.98 -23.39
CA ARG A 7 -5.51 -6.60 -22.06
C ARG A 7 -4.30 -6.83 -21.34
N PRO A 8 -4.06 -6.09 -20.33
CA PRO A 8 -2.94 -6.38 -19.47
C PRO A 8 -3.04 -7.83 -19.10
N LEU A 9 -2.10 -8.55 -19.49
CA LEU A 9 -2.10 -9.93 -19.16
C LEU A 9 -1.89 -10.15 -17.72
N THR A 10 -1.25 -9.20 -17.07
CA THR A 10 -1.09 -9.27 -15.64
C THR A 10 -2.21 -8.47 -15.05
N PRO A 11 -3.20 -9.10 -14.50
CA PRO A 11 -4.30 -8.36 -13.93
C PRO A 11 -3.81 -7.52 -12.78
N ARG A 12 -4.42 -6.37 -12.62
CA ARG A 12 -4.15 -5.60 -11.45
C ARG A 12 -4.67 -6.35 -10.26
N ALA A 13 -3.94 -6.28 -9.18
CA ALA A 13 -4.45 -6.84 -7.95
C ALA A 13 -5.70 -6.09 -7.55
N ASP A 14 -6.70 -6.80 -7.08
CA ASP A 14 -7.93 -6.18 -6.63
C ASP A 14 -7.65 -5.26 -5.46
N ARG A 15 -8.28 -4.10 -5.47
CA ARG A 15 -8.15 -3.13 -4.41
C ARG A 15 -9.38 -3.17 -3.54
N HIS A 16 -9.15 -3.05 -2.24
CA HIS A 16 -10.22 -3.11 -1.26
C HIS A 16 -10.17 -1.84 -0.42
N THR A 17 -11.30 -1.15 -0.35
CA THR A 17 -11.45 -0.02 0.54
C THR A 17 -11.48 -0.54 1.96
N VAL A 18 -10.68 0.08 2.83
CA VAL A 18 -10.56 -0.38 4.20
C VAL A 18 -10.69 0.80 5.15
N GLY A 19 -10.94 0.48 6.39
CA GLY A 19 -11.14 1.51 7.41
C GLY A 19 -10.20 1.36 8.59
N PHE A 20 -8.94 1.10 8.33
CA PHE A 20 -7.97 1.00 9.43
C PHE A 20 -6.80 1.93 9.19
N ASP A 21 -6.05 2.18 10.25
CA ASP A 21 -4.84 2.98 10.21
C ASP A 21 -3.63 2.07 10.27
N VAL A 22 -2.50 2.58 9.80
CA VAL A 22 -1.23 1.87 9.92
C VAL A 22 -0.21 2.79 10.56
N ASP A 23 0.72 2.19 11.28
CA ASP A 23 1.88 2.90 11.81
C ASP A 23 3.00 2.75 10.82
N ILE A 24 3.57 3.88 10.43
CA ILE A 24 4.61 3.94 9.39
C ILE A 24 5.88 4.49 10.03
N GLU A 25 7.01 3.92 9.69
CA GLU A 25 8.29 4.51 10.05
C GLU A 25 9.35 4.03 9.08
N GLY A 26 10.44 4.76 8.99
CA GLY A 26 11.54 4.39 8.10
C GLY A 26 12.82 5.07 8.52
N PRO A 27 13.93 4.76 7.84
CA PRO A 27 15.23 5.34 8.20
C PRO A 27 15.24 6.85 8.18
N THR A 28 14.44 7.45 7.30
CA THR A 28 14.38 8.91 7.18
C THR A 28 13.00 9.44 7.50
N THR A 29 12.11 8.61 8.03
CA THR A 29 10.73 8.99 8.31
C THR A 29 10.42 8.71 9.76
N PRO A 30 10.19 9.76 10.56
CA PRO A 30 9.73 9.56 11.93
C PRO A 30 8.42 8.79 11.95
N ALA A 31 8.23 8.01 12.96
CA ALA A 31 7.03 7.19 13.07
C ALA A 31 5.78 8.06 13.10
N TYR A 32 4.78 7.69 12.33
CA TYR A 32 3.48 8.34 12.39
C TYR A 32 2.40 7.37 11.93
N ARG A 33 1.15 7.74 12.20
CA ARG A 33 0.01 6.90 11.85
C ARG A 33 -0.81 7.57 10.77
N THR A 34 -1.25 6.80 9.81
CA THR A 34 -2.08 7.32 8.73
C THR A 34 -3.20 6.35 8.41
N PRO A 35 -4.38 6.86 8.05
CA PRO A 35 -5.44 5.99 7.54
C PRO A 35 -5.02 5.42 6.19
N VAL A 36 -5.52 4.23 5.91
CA VAL A 36 -5.32 3.57 4.62
C VAL A 36 -6.60 3.74 3.82
N ARG A 37 -6.47 4.19 2.57
CA ARG A 37 -7.63 4.36 1.71
C ARG A 37 -8.03 3.03 1.07
N ASN A 38 -7.05 2.32 0.55
CA ASN A 38 -7.31 1.01 -0.02
C ASN A 38 -6.06 0.17 0.02
N VAL A 39 -6.22 -1.13 -0.14
CA VAL A 39 -5.13 -2.08 -0.06
C VAL A 39 -5.36 -3.18 -1.09
N SER A 40 -4.26 -3.72 -1.59
CA SER A 40 -4.26 -4.90 -2.46
C SER A 40 -3.15 -5.83 -2.00
N ALA A 41 -3.01 -6.96 -2.65
CA ALA A 41 -1.93 -7.88 -2.31
C ALA A 41 -0.55 -7.28 -2.52
N SER A 42 -0.42 -6.31 -3.42
CA SER A 42 0.89 -5.75 -3.77
C SER A 42 1.21 -4.41 -3.14
N GLY A 43 0.23 -3.72 -2.58
CA GLY A 43 0.48 -2.40 -2.02
C GLY A 43 -0.76 -1.78 -1.41
N MET A 44 -0.61 -0.52 -1.01
CA MET A 44 -1.72 0.21 -0.42
C MET A 44 -1.57 1.70 -0.69
N LEU A 45 -2.66 2.42 -0.49
CA LEU A 45 -2.70 3.87 -0.63
C LEU A 45 -2.92 4.48 0.74
N LEU A 46 -1.96 5.28 1.17
CA LEU A 46 -2.01 5.97 2.46
C LEU A 46 -2.64 7.33 2.25
N LYS A 47 -3.56 7.69 3.14
CA LYS A 47 -4.25 8.97 3.00
C LYS A 47 -3.39 10.17 3.34
N ASP A 48 -2.38 9.98 4.17
CA ASP A 48 -1.53 11.08 4.59
C ASP A 48 -0.09 10.75 4.24
N ALA A 49 0.43 11.42 3.23
CA ALA A 49 1.80 11.20 2.82
C ALA A 49 2.82 11.80 3.79
N GLY A 50 2.39 12.77 4.62
CA GLY A 50 3.32 13.38 5.55
C GLY A 50 4.53 13.94 4.84
N VAL A 51 5.71 13.50 5.26
CA VAL A 51 6.97 13.97 4.66
C VAL A 51 7.57 12.93 3.74
N LEU A 52 6.79 11.93 3.34
CA LEU A 52 7.31 10.85 2.50
C LEU A 52 7.71 11.36 1.13
N GLN A 53 8.71 10.68 0.54
CA GLN A 53 9.16 10.96 -0.81
C GLN A 53 9.21 9.65 -1.58
N VAL A 54 9.04 9.74 -2.89
CA VAL A 54 9.13 8.57 -3.75
C VAL A 54 10.50 7.93 -3.56
N GLY A 55 10.50 6.62 -3.36
CA GLY A 55 11.73 5.88 -3.12
C GLY A 55 11.98 5.57 -1.66
N ASP A 56 11.29 6.24 -0.75
CA ASP A 56 11.47 5.97 0.67
C ASP A 56 11.08 4.54 0.98
N VAL A 57 11.91 3.87 1.78
CA VAL A 57 11.63 2.53 2.27
C VAL A 57 11.05 2.66 3.66
N LEU A 58 9.96 1.98 3.89
CA LEU A 58 9.20 2.11 5.13
C LEU A 58 8.88 0.75 5.71
N SER A 59 8.63 0.75 7.00
CA SER A 59 8.00 -0.36 7.67
C SER A 59 6.59 0.06 8.02
N ALA A 60 5.60 -0.69 7.59
CA ALA A 60 4.21 -0.42 7.87
C ALA A 60 3.66 -1.58 8.71
N ARG A 61 3.07 -1.24 9.85
CA ARG A 61 2.52 -2.28 10.70
C ARG A 61 1.05 -2.50 10.33
N LEU A 62 0.79 -3.61 9.70
CA LEU A 62 -0.56 -3.97 9.26
C LEU A 62 -1.25 -4.84 10.30
N PRO A 63 -2.57 -4.67 10.48
CA PRO A 63 -3.30 -5.53 11.41
C PRO A 63 -3.09 -7.00 11.05
N ARG A 64 -2.84 -7.82 12.04
CA ARG A 64 -2.66 -9.27 11.94
C ARG A 64 -1.42 -9.72 11.17
N LEU A 65 -0.87 -8.87 10.31
CA LEU A 65 0.29 -9.24 9.51
C LEU A 65 1.59 -8.71 10.12
N GLY A 66 1.49 -7.74 11.01
CA GLY A 66 2.67 -7.15 11.62
C GLY A 66 3.42 -6.24 10.66
N PRO A 67 4.71 -6.02 10.91
CA PRO A 67 5.47 -5.08 10.08
C PRO A 67 5.75 -5.65 8.71
N ILE A 68 5.49 -4.84 7.69
CA ILE A 68 5.74 -5.19 6.30
C ILE A 68 6.59 -4.08 5.72
N VAL A 69 7.66 -4.46 5.02
CA VAL A 69 8.52 -3.48 4.35
C VAL A 69 7.84 -3.07 3.07
N CYS A 70 7.84 -1.77 2.80
CA CYS A 70 7.26 -1.24 1.57
C CYS A 70 8.07 -0.05 1.10
N ARG A 71 7.78 0.40 -0.11
CA ARG A 71 8.48 1.52 -0.72
C ARG A 71 7.46 2.47 -1.31
N VAL A 72 7.69 3.76 -1.12
CA VAL A 72 6.84 4.78 -1.72
C VAL A 72 7.12 4.81 -3.22
N VAL A 73 6.09 4.57 -4.01
CA VAL A 73 6.23 4.56 -5.47
C VAL A 73 5.50 5.70 -6.14
N ARG A 74 4.64 6.40 -5.40
CA ARG A 74 3.90 7.51 -5.97
C ARG A 74 3.39 8.44 -4.88
N LEU A 75 3.42 9.73 -5.17
CA LEU A 75 2.81 10.74 -4.31
C LEU A 75 1.85 11.54 -5.16
N ARG A 76 0.65 11.77 -4.66
CA ARG A 76 -0.33 12.52 -5.41
C ARG A 76 -1.39 13.05 -4.47
N ALA A 77 -1.65 14.35 -4.56
CA ALA A 77 -2.72 14.99 -3.80
C ALA A 77 -2.63 14.69 -2.29
N GLY A 78 -1.41 14.67 -1.76
CA GLY A 78 -1.20 14.44 -0.33
C GLY A 78 -1.29 12.98 0.08
N GLU A 79 -1.50 12.08 -0.87
CA GLU A 79 -1.56 10.65 -0.59
C GLU A 79 -0.30 9.96 -1.09
N ALA A 80 0.02 8.82 -0.51
CA ALA A 80 1.20 8.05 -0.88
C ALA A 80 0.81 6.64 -1.27
N GLY A 81 1.19 6.25 -2.48
CA GLY A 81 1.07 4.86 -2.91
C GLY A 81 2.33 4.13 -2.56
N VAL A 82 2.20 3.02 -1.86
CA VAL A 82 3.35 2.21 -1.46
C VAL A 82 3.19 0.81 -2.00
N LYS A 83 4.32 0.20 -2.33
CA LYS A 83 4.35 -1.16 -2.82
C LYS A 83 5.02 -2.02 -1.77
N PHE A 84 4.41 -3.16 -1.43
CA PHE A 84 5.00 -4.09 -0.48
C PHE A 84 6.18 -4.81 -1.12
N ASP A 85 7.15 -5.18 -0.29
CA ASP A 85 8.31 -5.93 -0.80
C ASP A 85 7.93 -7.36 -1.17
N ARG A 86 6.75 -7.81 -0.75
CA ARG A 86 6.23 -9.11 -1.12
C ARG A 86 4.71 -9.05 -1.04
N ALA A 87 4.04 -9.95 -1.75
CA ALA A 87 2.59 -9.99 -1.72
C ALA A 87 2.10 -10.37 -0.33
N ILE A 88 1.00 -9.79 0.08
CA ILE A 88 0.40 -10.10 1.38
C ILE A 88 -0.90 -10.87 1.18
N ALA A 89 -1.32 -11.54 2.23
CA ALA A 89 -2.60 -12.24 2.24
C ALA A 89 -3.69 -11.25 2.62
N VAL A 90 -4.29 -10.61 1.62
CA VAL A 90 -5.29 -9.58 1.87
C VAL A 90 -6.46 -10.12 2.66
N ALA A 91 -6.83 -11.38 2.45
CA ALA A 91 -7.94 -11.96 3.19
C ALA A 91 -7.69 -11.91 4.70
N ASP A 92 -6.46 -12.16 5.13
CA ASP A 92 -6.12 -12.10 6.55
C ASP A 92 -6.23 -10.66 7.06
N LEU A 93 -5.81 -9.72 6.24
CA LEU A 93 -5.87 -8.32 6.60
C LEU A 93 -7.32 -7.86 6.72
N LEU A 94 -8.16 -8.23 5.76
CA LEU A 94 -9.56 -7.83 5.77
C LEU A 94 -10.31 -8.47 6.93
N ALA A 95 -9.92 -9.65 7.34
CA ALA A 95 -10.56 -10.31 8.46
C ALA A 95 -10.31 -9.59 9.78
N ALA A 96 -9.29 -8.75 9.83
CA ALA A 96 -8.98 -7.99 11.03
C ALA A 96 -9.73 -6.67 11.12
N ALA A 97 -10.29 -6.26 10.01
CA ALA A 97 -10.93 -4.95 9.95
C ALA A 97 -12.32 -4.97 10.57
#